data_1e36d1902ea7b19dd05756bd110415df
#
_entry.id   1e36d1902ea7b19dd05756bd110415df
#
_cell.length_a   1.000
_cell.length_b   1.000
_cell.length_c   1.000
_cell.angle_alpha   90.00
_cell.angle_beta   90.00
_cell.angle_gamma   90.00
#
_symmetry.space_group_name_H-M   'P 1'
#
loop_
_entity.id
_entity.type
_entity.pdbx_description
1 polymer ?
#
loop_
_entity_poly.entity_id
_entity_poly.type
_entity_poly.pdbx_seq_one_letter_code
_entity_poly.pdbx_strand_id
1 'polypeptide(L)'
;MRRRFQLPLQTADLIAGFMVWVILSSLLPYIKQDVYIPPDQIALVTAIPVVLGSVLRVPFGYCANLFGARAVFLASFIVLVVPVWFLSEATTYQGLLIGGTFLGIAGAVFSVGVTSLPKYYPKERHGFVNGVYGFGNMGMALTTWLAPVAAVAFGWRMAVKLYLVLLAAFIVLNFVLGDRDEPRVKTPVMEQLRAVWSDARLWFLSLFYFVTFGAFVALTVYLPNFLTSHYGMDGVSAGVATSV
;
A
#
# COMPACT_ATOMS: atom_id res chain seq x y z
N MET A 1 -12.63 7.86 -24.28
CA MET A 1 -12.05 8.94 -23.47
C MET A 1 -11.42 8.43 -22.17
N ARG A 2 -12.08 7.58 -21.40
CA ARG A 2 -11.59 7.04 -20.10
C ARG A 2 -10.27 6.26 -20.15
N ARG A 3 -9.98 5.53 -21.24
CA ARG A 3 -8.74 4.73 -21.39
C ARG A 3 -7.44 5.54 -21.26
N ARG A 4 -7.42 6.81 -21.72
CA ARG A 4 -6.24 7.69 -21.64
C ARG A 4 -5.88 8.08 -20.20
N PHE A 5 -6.84 8.03 -19.27
CA PHE A 5 -6.62 8.40 -17.88
C PHE A 5 -6.25 7.20 -16.99
N GLN A 6 -6.22 5.96 -17.53
CA GLN A 6 -6.01 4.78 -16.69
C GLN A 6 -4.60 4.73 -16.10
N LEU A 7 -3.56 5.08 -16.87
CA LEU A 7 -2.20 5.09 -16.33
C LEU A 7 -2.04 6.13 -15.21
N PRO A 8 -2.35 7.42 -15.37
CA PRO A 8 -2.24 8.38 -14.28
C PRO A 8 -3.19 8.08 -13.12
N LEU A 9 -4.41 7.61 -13.36
CA LEU A 9 -5.36 7.27 -12.31
C LEU A 9 -4.85 6.11 -11.47
N GLN A 10 -4.51 4.98 -12.09
CA GLN A 10 -4.04 3.79 -11.37
C GLN A 10 -2.69 4.03 -10.68
N THR A 11 -1.82 4.88 -11.23
CA THR A 11 -0.59 5.31 -10.55
C THR A 11 -0.94 6.14 -9.30
N ALA A 12 -1.88 7.05 -9.39
CA ALA A 12 -2.36 7.82 -8.24
C ALA A 12 -3.06 6.92 -7.21
N ASP A 13 -3.83 5.91 -7.65
CA ASP A 13 -4.43 4.90 -6.78
C ASP A 13 -3.35 4.12 -6.00
N LEU A 14 -2.23 3.79 -6.65
CA LEU A 14 -1.11 3.14 -5.98
C LEU A 14 -0.46 4.05 -4.96
N ILE A 15 -0.25 5.34 -5.30
CA ILE A 15 0.25 6.34 -4.34
C ILE A 15 -0.65 6.36 -3.10
N ALA A 16 -1.97 6.53 -3.29
CA ALA A 16 -2.92 6.57 -2.18
C ALA A 16 -2.95 5.27 -1.38
N GLY A 17 -2.95 4.12 -2.04
CA GLY A 17 -2.87 2.81 -1.39
C GLY A 17 -1.63 2.67 -0.53
N PHE A 18 -0.46 3.00 -1.08
CA PHE A 18 0.81 2.90 -0.35
C PHE A 18 0.96 3.95 0.75
N MET A 19 0.34 5.12 0.60
CA MET A 19 0.19 6.06 1.70
C MET A 19 -0.56 5.45 2.88
N VAL A 20 -1.68 4.77 2.63
CA VAL A 20 -2.47 4.10 3.67
C VAL A 20 -1.71 2.91 4.26
N TRP A 21 -0.99 2.16 3.45
CA TRP A 21 -0.29 0.93 3.86
C TRP A 21 0.72 1.13 4.98
N VAL A 22 1.47 2.23 4.97
CA VAL A 22 2.56 2.50 5.91
C VAL A 22 2.21 3.49 7.03
N ILE A 23 0.92 3.86 7.18
CA ILE A 23 0.45 4.78 8.23
C ILE A 23 0.94 4.34 9.62
N LEU A 24 0.74 3.06 9.95
CA LEU A 24 1.00 2.53 11.28
C LEU A 24 2.49 2.61 11.63
N SER A 25 3.38 2.24 10.71
CA SER A 25 4.83 2.31 10.93
C SER A 25 5.32 3.76 11.02
N SER A 26 4.79 4.65 10.18
CA SER A 26 5.19 6.06 10.16
C SER A 26 4.75 6.83 11.41
N LEU A 27 3.62 6.46 11.99
CA LEU A 27 3.08 7.09 13.20
C LEU A 27 3.46 6.36 14.50
N LEU A 28 4.15 5.24 14.42
CA LEU A 28 4.49 4.41 15.59
C LEU A 28 5.19 5.18 16.71
N PRO A 29 6.15 6.12 16.45
CA PRO A 29 6.78 6.92 17.50
C PRO A 29 5.80 7.75 18.33
N TYR A 30 4.70 8.20 17.71
CA TYR A 30 3.65 8.98 18.35
C TYR A 30 2.61 8.09 19.04
N ILE A 31 2.23 6.98 18.40
CA ILE A 31 1.28 6.00 18.94
C ILE A 31 1.80 5.41 20.27
N LYS A 32 3.10 5.14 20.36
CA LYS A 32 3.74 4.59 21.59
C LYS A 32 3.64 5.52 22.81
N GLN A 33 3.34 6.79 22.62
CA GLN A 33 3.15 7.73 23.73
C GLN A 33 1.79 7.54 24.43
N ASP A 34 0.77 7.09 23.66
CA ASP A 34 -0.60 6.92 24.16
C ASP A 34 -0.98 5.45 24.37
N VAL A 35 -0.39 4.55 23.59
CA VAL A 35 -0.70 3.11 23.60
C VAL A 35 0.53 2.31 23.97
N TYR A 36 0.45 1.58 25.08
CA TYR A 36 1.54 0.70 25.48
C TYR A 36 1.68 -0.46 24.50
N ILE A 37 2.87 -0.59 23.91
CA ILE A 37 3.25 -1.68 23.02
C ILE A 37 4.46 -2.39 23.66
N PRO A 38 4.38 -3.69 23.96
CA PRO A 38 5.53 -4.43 24.49
C PRO A 38 6.73 -4.30 23.54
N PRO A 39 7.96 -4.08 24.04
CA PRO A 39 9.14 -3.87 23.20
C PRO A 39 9.43 -5.00 22.21
N ASP A 40 9.15 -6.24 22.58
CA ASP A 40 9.29 -7.44 21.77
C ASP A 40 8.22 -7.55 20.66
N GLN A 41 7.13 -6.79 20.77
CA GLN A 41 6.01 -6.80 19.82
C GLN A 41 6.02 -5.62 18.81
N ILE A 42 6.93 -4.67 18.97
CA ILE A 42 7.02 -3.50 18.07
C ILE A 42 7.23 -3.93 16.62
N ALA A 43 8.12 -4.90 16.40
CA ALA A 43 8.38 -5.44 15.07
C ALA A 43 7.13 -6.10 14.45
N LEU A 44 6.31 -6.78 15.25
CA LEU A 44 5.08 -7.41 14.79
C LEU A 44 4.04 -6.37 14.35
N VAL A 45 3.84 -5.31 15.14
CA VAL A 45 2.89 -4.24 14.82
C VAL A 45 3.22 -3.60 13.48
N THR A 46 4.49 -3.37 13.19
CA THR A 46 4.91 -2.75 11.93
C THR A 46 4.93 -3.72 10.74
N ALA A 47 5.19 -5.00 10.98
CA ALA A 47 5.28 -6.01 9.92
C ALA A 47 3.91 -6.55 9.48
N ILE A 48 2.91 -6.56 10.37
CA ILE A 48 1.64 -7.25 10.09
C ILE A 48 0.88 -6.71 8.87
N PRO A 49 0.84 -5.39 8.59
CA PRO A 49 0.25 -4.87 7.36
C PRO A 49 0.98 -5.39 6.11
N VAL A 50 2.31 -5.59 6.21
CA VAL A 50 3.12 -6.07 5.09
C VAL A 50 2.81 -7.51 4.76
N VAL A 51 2.63 -8.35 5.79
CA VAL A 51 2.30 -9.78 5.62
C VAL A 51 0.98 -9.93 4.88
N LEU A 52 -0.10 -9.32 5.37
CA LEU A 52 -1.40 -9.43 4.70
C LEU A 52 -1.37 -8.80 3.29
N GLY A 53 -0.71 -7.66 3.14
CA GLY A 53 -0.56 -7.00 1.84
C GLY A 53 0.13 -7.89 0.81
N SER A 54 1.14 -8.64 1.22
CA SER A 54 1.86 -9.57 0.34
C SER A 54 1.00 -10.76 -0.07
N VAL A 55 0.29 -11.37 0.88
CA VAL A 55 -0.61 -12.51 0.61
C VAL A 55 -1.75 -12.12 -0.32
N LEU A 56 -2.36 -10.96 -0.09
CA LEU A 56 -3.50 -10.50 -0.87
C LEU A 56 -3.14 -10.06 -2.30
N ARG A 57 -1.87 -9.89 -2.66
CA ARG A 57 -1.47 -9.54 -4.04
C ARG A 57 -1.95 -10.55 -5.07
N VAL A 58 -1.91 -11.85 -4.75
CA VAL A 58 -2.35 -12.91 -5.66
C VAL A 58 -3.87 -12.81 -5.92
N PRO A 59 -4.75 -12.86 -4.91
CA PRO A 59 -6.19 -12.71 -5.15
C PRO A 59 -6.58 -11.36 -5.76
N PHE A 60 -5.89 -10.26 -5.43
CA PHE A 60 -6.19 -8.94 -6.00
C PHE A 60 -5.85 -8.86 -7.49
N GLY A 61 -4.71 -9.40 -7.92
CA GLY A 61 -4.37 -9.52 -9.34
C GLY A 61 -5.39 -10.37 -10.10
N TYR A 62 -5.82 -11.48 -9.51
CA TYR A 62 -6.87 -12.32 -10.08
C TYR A 62 -8.21 -11.60 -10.19
N CYS A 63 -8.64 -10.91 -9.12
CA CYS A 63 -9.86 -10.09 -9.12
C CYS A 63 -9.80 -8.97 -10.16
N ALA A 64 -8.63 -8.34 -10.36
CA ALA A 64 -8.43 -7.34 -11.40
C ALA A 64 -8.62 -7.91 -12.81
N ASN A 65 -8.25 -9.17 -13.04
CA ASN A 65 -8.53 -9.86 -14.29
C ASN A 65 -10.03 -10.15 -14.49
N LEU A 66 -10.75 -10.54 -13.43
CA LEU A 66 -12.16 -10.92 -13.49
C LEU A 66 -13.11 -9.73 -13.54
N PHE A 67 -12.85 -8.72 -12.70
CA PHE A 67 -13.79 -7.60 -12.46
C PHE A 67 -13.30 -6.28 -13.04
N GLY A 68 -12.03 -6.21 -13.44
CA GLY A 68 -11.36 -4.98 -13.87
C GLY A 68 -10.84 -4.15 -12.71
N ALA A 69 -9.80 -3.33 -12.99
CA ALA A 69 -9.10 -2.54 -11.98
C ALA A 69 -10.03 -1.58 -11.23
N ARG A 70 -10.94 -0.90 -11.94
CA ARG A 70 -11.90 0.03 -11.34
C ARG A 70 -12.68 -0.60 -10.18
N ALA A 71 -13.22 -1.79 -10.38
CA ALA A 71 -14.03 -2.46 -9.36
C ALA A 71 -13.18 -2.85 -8.14
N VAL A 72 -11.97 -3.32 -8.38
CA VAL A 72 -11.06 -3.76 -7.30
C VAL A 72 -10.53 -2.56 -6.51
N PHE A 73 -10.10 -1.47 -7.16
CA PHE A 73 -9.69 -0.25 -6.44
C PHE A 73 -10.84 0.33 -5.63
N LEU A 74 -12.05 0.46 -6.21
CA LEU A 74 -13.23 0.95 -5.49
C LEU A 74 -13.53 0.10 -4.25
N ALA A 75 -13.61 -1.22 -4.42
CA ALA A 75 -13.88 -2.14 -3.31
C ALA A 75 -12.80 -2.03 -2.23
N SER A 76 -11.52 -1.95 -2.63
CA SER A 76 -10.39 -1.82 -1.70
C SER A 76 -10.47 -0.54 -0.89
N PHE A 77 -10.68 0.61 -1.53
CA PHE A 77 -10.73 1.89 -0.84
C PHE A 77 -11.97 2.03 0.05
N ILE A 78 -13.13 1.48 -0.36
CA ILE A 78 -14.33 1.43 0.48
C ILE A 78 -14.08 0.57 1.72
N VAL A 79 -13.51 -0.62 1.56
CA VAL A 79 -13.21 -1.53 2.67
C VAL A 79 -12.18 -0.93 3.61
N LEU A 80 -11.18 -0.21 3.09
CA LEU A 80 -10.12 0.45 3.89
C LEU A 80 -10.64 1.57 4.81
N VAL A 81 -11.80 2.15 4.52
CA VAL A 81 -12.40 3.16 5.42
C VAL A 81 -12.57 2.60 6.84
N VAL A 82 -13.01 1.35 6.96
CA VAL A 82 -13.26 0.71 8.26
C VAL A 82 -11.98 0.55 9.08
N PRO A 83 -10.91 -0.12 8.61
CA PRO A 83 -9.70 -0.30 9.40
C PRO A 83 -8.95 1.01 9.66
N VAL A 84 -8.98 1.99 8.75
CA VAL A 84 -8.38 3.31 8.98
C VAL A 84 -9.13 4.04 10.09
N TRP A 85 -10.47 4.05 10.06
CA TRP A 85 -11.26 4.64 11.15
C TRP A 85 -11.01 3.89 12.47
N PHE A 86 -11.06 2.58 12.46
CA PHE A 86 -10.82 1.75 13.64
C PHE A 86 -9.44 2.01 14.24
N LEU A 87 -8.40 2.13 13.41
CA LEU A 87 -7.04 2.44 13.85
C LEU A 87 -6.98 3.81 14.54
N SER A 88 -7.71 4.82 14.04
CA SER A 88 -7.75 6.16 14.66
C SER A 88 -8.33 6.16 16.06
N GLU A 89 -9.18 5.19 16.40
CA GLU A 89 -9.81 5.03 17.72
C GLU A 89 -9.10 3.99 18.61
N ALA A 90 -8.04 3.34 18.11
CA ALA A 90 -7.36 2.28 18.86
C ALA A 90 -6.73 2.84 20.16
N THR A 91 -7.00 2.14 21.27
CA THR A 91 -6.47 2.44 22.60
C THR A 91 -5.63 1.30 23.17
N THR A 92 -5.60 0.18 22.48
CA THR A 92 -4.93 -1.04 22.92
C THR A 92 -4.00 -1.57 21.85
N TYR A 93 -2.98 -2.32 22.27
CA TYR A 93 -2.08 -3.05 21.38
C TYR A 93 -2.83 -3.97 20.42
N GLN A 94 -3.83 -4.71 20.91
CA GLN A 94 -4.66 -5.61 20.08
C GLN A 94 -5.43 -4.83 19.02
N GLY A 95 -5.94 -3.65 19.37
CA GLY A 95 -6.60 -2.76 18.41
C GLY A 95 -5.66 -2.33 17.28
N LEU A 96 -4.41 -2.00 17.61
CA LEU A 96 -3.40 -1.66 16.60
C LEU A 96 -3.07 -2.85 15.70
N LEU A 97 -2.96 -4.07 16.24
CA LEU A 97 -2.73 -5.28 15.44
C LEU A 97 -3.89 -5.57 14.49
N ILE A 98 -5.13 -5.52 14.98
CA ILE A 98 -6.31 -5.79 14.16
C ILE A 98 -6.42 -4.73 13.05
N GLY A 99 -6.42 -3.45 13.41
CA GLY A 99 -6.49 -2.35 12.43
C GLY A 99 -5.34 -2.43 11.44
N GLY A 100 -4.10 -2.60 11.94
CA GLY A 100 -2.90 -2.73 11.13
C GLY A 100 -2.94 -3.89 10.14
N THR A 101 -3.45 -5.06 10.57
CA THR A 101 -3.59 -6.22 9.68
C THR A 101 -4.40 -5.85 8.44
N PHE A 102 -5.56 -5.23 8.61
CA PHE A 102 -6.43 -4.88 7.49
C PHE A 102 -5.90 -3.70 6.64
N LEU A 103 -4.97 -2.88 7.15
CA LEU A 103 -4.24 -1.93 6.30
C LEU A 103 -3.43 -2.63 5.20
N GLY A 104 -3.10 -3.90 5.36
CA GLY A 104 -2.46 -4.72 4.32
C GLY A 104 -3.24 -4.75 3.00
N ILE A 105 -4.56 -4.60 3.02
CA ILE A 105 -5.38 -4.45 1.81
C ILE A 105 -4.84 -3.34 0.90
N ALA A 106 -4.38 -2.24 1.50
CA ALA A 106 -3.80 -1.12 0.77
C ALA A 106 -2.49 -1.49 0.04
N GLY A 107 -1.66 -2.37 0.63
CA GLY A 107 -0.45 -2.88 -0.03
C GLY A 107 -0.73 -3.83 -1.20
N ALA A 108 -1.87 -4.52 -1.17
CA ALA A 108 -2.26 -5.45 -2.21
C ALA A 108 -2.72 -4.77 -3.51
N VAL A 109 -3.12 -3.49 -3.48
CA VAL A 109 -3.57 -2.75 -4.67
C VAL A 109 -2.48 -2.63 -5.74
N PHE A 110 -1.21 -2.83 -5.38
CA PHE A 110 -0.11 -2.88 -6.34
C PHE A 110 -0.37 -3.87 -7.48
N SER A 111 -0.85 -5.06 -7.16
CA SER A 111 -1.09 -6.10 -8.17
C SER A 111 -2.26 -5.77 -9.12
N VAL A 112 -3.16 -4.88 -8.71
CA VAL A 112 -4.30 -4.45 -9.54
C VAL A 112 -3.81 -3.72 -10.79
N GLY A 113 -2.98 -2.70 -10.64
CA GLY A 113 -2.49 -1.90 -11.77
C GLY A 113 -1.47 -2.66 -12.63
N VAL A 114 -0.56 -3.44 -12.01
CA VAL A 114 0.37 -4.30 -12.76
C VAL A 114 -0.37 -5.27 -13.68
N THR A 115 -1.51 -5.78 -13.23
CA THR A 115 -2.35 -6.70 -14.01
C THR A 115 -3.20 -5.97 -15.06
N SER A 116 -3.68 -4.78 -14.74
CA SER A 116 -4.63 -4.03 -15.59
C SER A 116 -3.94 -3.23 -16.69
N LEU A 117 -2.92 -2.44 -16.33
CA LEU A 117 -2.31 -1.47 -17.24
C LEU A 117 -1.76 -2.07 -18.54
N PRO A 118 -1.11 -3.24 -18.54
CA PRO A 118 -0.64 -3.86 -19.78
C PRO A 118 -1.75 -4.11 -20.81
N LYS A 119 -3.01 -4.24 -20.39
CA LYS A 119 -4.15 -4.46 -21.30
C LYS A 119 -4.48 -3.24 -22.18
N TYR A 120 -4.00 -2.05 -21.82
CA TYR A 120 -4.24 -0.78 -22.53
C TYR A 120 -3.12 -0.41 -23.49
N TYR A 121 -1.96 -1.09 -23.44
CA TYR A 121 -0.76 -0.70 -24.17
C TYR A 121 -0.16 -1.87 -24.95
N PRO A 122 0.52 -1.62 -26.10
CA PRO A 122 1.23 -2.65 -26.84
C PRO A 122 2.42 -3.17 -25.99
N LYS A 123 2.84 -4.42 -26.25
CA LYS A 123 3.86 -5.13 -25.46
C LYS A 123 5.18 -4.36 -25.34
N GLU A 124 5.58 -3.64 -26.38
CA GLU A 124 6.82 -2.84 -26.44
C GLU A 124 6.83 -1.70 -25.40
N ARG A 125 5.65 -1.28 -24.94
CA ARG A 125 5.49 -0.20 -23.95
C ARG A 125 5.23 -0.71 -22.53
N HIS A 126 5.09 -2.00 -22.30
CA HIS A 126 4.77 -2.53 -20.97
C HIS A 126 5.83 -2.15 -19.93
N GLY A 127 7.12 -2.16 -20.30
CA GLY A 127 8.20 -1.73 -19.40
C GLY A 127 8.05 -0.28 -18.95
N PHE A 128 7.80 0.63 -19.91
CA PHE A 128 7.57 2.04 -19.61
C PHE A 128 6.33 2.25 -18.73
N VAL A 129 5.22 1.61 -19.08
CA VAL A 129 3.95 1.73 -18.36
C VAL A 129 4.08 1.22 -16.92
N ASN A 130 4.72 0.08 -16.73
CA ASN A 130 4.97 -0.48 -15.40
C ASN A 130 6.00 0.37 -14.60
N GLY A 131 6.97 1.00 -15.28
CA GLY A 131 7.88 1.96 -14.66
C GLY A 131 7.15 3.19 -14.14
N VAL A 132 6.26 3.79 -14.94
CA VAL A 132 5.41 4.91 -14.51
C VAL A 132 4.49 4.49 -13.36
N TYR A 133 3.88 3.31 -13.44
CA TYR A 133 3.06 2.78 -12.36
C TYR A 133 3.89 2.57 -11.07
N GLY A 134 5.12 2.06 -11.22
CA GLY A 134 6.06 1.87 -10.10
C GLY A 134 6.41 3.16 -9.35
N PHE A 135 6.28 4.34 -9.99
CA PHE A 135 6.39 5.64 -9.31
C PHE A 135 5.37 5.80 -8.17
N GLY A 136 4.29 5.01 -8.19
CA GLY A 136 3.34 4.92 -7.08
C GLY A 136 3.95 4.54 -5.73
N ASN A 137 5.16 3.93 -5.70
CA ASN A 137 5.92 3.69 -4.46
C ASN A 137 6.23 4.99 -3.69
N MET A 138 6.21 6.16 -4.35
CA MET A 138 6.32 7.47 -3.70
C MET A 138 5.27 7.67 -2.60
N GLY A 139 4.14 6.95 -2.63
CA GLY A 139 3.14 6.99 -1.57
C GLY A 139 3.71 6.65 -0.19
N MET A 140 4.66 5.70 -0.12
CA MET A 140 5.33 5.37 1.16
C MET A 140 6.19 6.56 1.64
N ALA A 141 7.00 7.15 0.76
CA ALA A 141 7.81 8.32 1.09
C ALA A 141 6.95 9.51 1.54
N LEU A 142 5.83 9.76 0.86
CA LEU A 142 4.90 10.83 1.24
C LEU A 142 4.34 10.61 2.64
N THR A 143 3.97 9.39 3.00
CA THR A 143 3.43 9.11 4.34
C THR A 143 4.52 9.18 5.41
N THR A 144 5.72 8.64 5.18
CA THR A 144 6.81 8.73 6.16
C THR A 144 7.20 10.18 6.47
N TRP A 145 7.02 11.08 5.51
CA TRP A 145 7.24 12.50 5.68
C TRP A 145 6.01 13.22 6.29
N LEU A 146 4.84 13.11 5.65
CA LEU A 146 3.67 13.94 5.99
C LEU A 146 2.92 13.47 7.23
N ALA A 147 2.90 12.18 7.53
CA ALA A 147 2.16 11.67 8.67
C ALA A 147 2.74 12.15 10.02
N PRO A 148 4.09 12.13 10.26
CA PRO A 148 4.68 12.75 11.42
C PRO A 148 4.39 14.24 11.55
N VAL A 149 4.44 14.99 10.45
CA VAL A 149 4.11 16.43 10.45
C VAL A 149 2.66 16.67 10.88
N ALA A 150 1.73 15.88 10.33
CA ALA A 150 0.33 15.95 10.72
C ALA A 150 0.12 15.51 12.19
N ALA A 151 0.88 14.52 12.67
CA ALA A 151 0.79 14.08 14.06
C ALA A 151 1.25 15.13 15.06
N VAL A 152 2.29 15.88 14.73
CA VAL A 152 2.76 17.02 15.56
C VAL A 152 1.72 18.13 15.60
N ALA A 153 1.09 18.43 14.45
CA ALA A 153 0.14 19.53 14.35
C ALA A 153 -1.24 19.23 14.97
N PHE A 154 -1.74 17.99 14.82
CA PHE A 154 -3.13 17.63 15.14
C PHE A 154 -3.28 16.40 16.05
N GLY A 155 -2.17 15.78 16.43
CA GLY A 155 -2.14 14.47 17.09
C GLY A 155 -2.28 13.31 16.10
N TRP A 156 -1.71 12.14 16.46
CA TRP A 156 -1.64 10.98 15.58
C TRP A 156 -3.02 10.43 15.18
N ARG A 157 -4.02 10.50 16.06
CA ARG A 157 -5.39 10.05 15.76
C ARG A 157 -6.02 10.85 14.64
N MET A 158 -5.86 12.17 14.68
CA MET A 158 -6.35 13.04 13.62
C MET A 158 -5.55 12.89 12.34
N ALA A 159 -4.23 12.68 12.44
CA ALA A 159 -3.39 12.37 11.29
C ALA A 159 -3.89 11.11 10.56
N VAL A 160 -4.27 10.03 11.29
CA VAL A 160 -4.91 8.85 10.71
C VAL A 160 -6.26 9.17 10.05
N LYS A 161 -7.11 10.00 10.70
CA LYS A 161 -8.43 10.41 10.15
C LYS A 161 -8.30 11.18 8.83
N LEU A 162 -7.23 11.92 8.60
CA LEU A 162 -7.00 12.61 7.32
C LEU A 162 -6.93 11.63 6.13
N TYR A 163 -6.48 10.39 6.36
CA TYR A 163 -6.48 9.36 5.31
C TYR A 163 -7.88 8.89 4.91
N LEU A 164 -8.91 9.10 5.74
CA LEU A 164 -10.30 8.87 5.35
C LEU A 164 -10.74 9.85 4.25
N VAL A 165 -10.27 11.10 4.33
CA VAL A 165 -10.53 12.11 3.28
C VAL A 165 -9.82 11.70 1.97
N LEU A 166 -8.57 11.22 2.08
CA LEU A 166 -7.84 10.68 0.93
C LEU A 166 -8.61 9.52 0.29
N LEU A 167 -9.04 8.53 1.09
CA LEU A 167 -9.81 7.38 0.60
C LEU A 167 -11.12 7.82 -0.06
N ALA A 168 -11.87 8.74 0.55
CA ALA A 168 -13.10 9.27 -0.03
C ALA A 168 -12.85 9.93 -1.40
N ALA A 169 -11.80 10.74 -1.53
CA ALA A 169 -11.43 11.36 -2.79
C ALA A 169 -11.13 10.29 -3.87
N PHE A 170 -10.37 9.25 -3.54
CA PHE A 170 -10.01 8.18 -4.49
C PHE A 170 -11.19 7.25 -4.82
N ILE A 171 -12.13 7.05 -3.90
CA ILE A 171 -13.41 6.38 -4.20
C ILE A 171 -14.17 7.17 -5.28
N VAL A 172 -14.31 8.50 -5.11
CA VAL A 172 -14.98 9.35 -6.09
C VAL A 172 -14.24 9.35 -7.43
N LEU A 173 -12.90 9.50 -7.42
CA LEU A 173 -12.08 9.49 -8.64
C LEU A 173 -12.25 8.18 -9.42
N ASN A 174 -12.17 7.03 -8.77
CA ASN A 174 -12.36 5.73 -9.41
C ASN A 174 -13.79 5.52 -9.89
N PHE A 175 -14.78 6.02 -9.15
CA PHE A 175 -16.18 5.94 -9.58
C PHE A 175 -16.42 6.72 -10.88
N VAL A 176 -15.83 7.90 -11.01
CA VAL A 176 -16.02 8.81 -12.15
C VAL A 176 -15.11 8.47 -13.34
N LEU A 177 -13.80 8.29 -13.08
CA LEU A 177 -12.77 8.17 -14.13
C LEU A 177 -12.40 6.72 -14.46
N GLY A 178 -12.65 5.78 -13.54
CA GLY A 178 -12.31 4.37 -13.74
C GLY A 178 -13.00 3.78 -14.96
N ASP A 179 -12.26 2.97 -15.74
CA ASP A 179 -12.79 2.31 -16.93
C ASP A 179 -13.75 1.17 -16.55
N ARG A 180 -14.94 1.18 -17.17
CA ARG A 180 -15.98 0.15 -16.96
C ARG A 180 -15.86 -1.00 -17.96
N ASP A 181 -15.18 -0.73 -19.07
CA ASP A 181 -15.09 -1.63 -20.23
C ASP A 181 -13.69 -2.21 -20.40
N GLU A 182 -12.96 -2.38 -19.26
CA GLU A 182 -11.65 -3.01 -19.25
C GLU A 182 -11.75 -4.46 -19.77
N PRO A 183 -10.83 -4.90 -20.66
CA PRO A 183 -10.78 -6.29 -21.12
C PRO A 183 -10.60 -7.25 -19.94
N ARG A 184 -11.49 -8.22 -19.82
CA ARG A 184 -11.47 -9.22 -18.74
C ARG A 184 -10.77 -10.48 -19.20
N VAL A 185 -9.93 -11.04 -18.30
CA VAL A 185 -9.24 -12.31 -18.52
C VAL A 185 -9.81 -13.32 -17.54
N LYS A 186 -10.45 -14.37 -18.08
CA LYS A 186 -11.14 -15.41 -17.28
C LYS A 186 -10.33 -16.70 -17.14
N THR A 187 -9.02 -16.66 -17.31
CA THR A 187 -8.17 -17.84 -17.13
C THR A 187 -8.22 -18.32 -15.67
N PRO A 188 -8.46 -19.60 -15.40
CA PRO A 188 -8.49 -20.12 -14.04
C PRO A 188 -7.21 -19.80 -13.26
N VAL A 189 -7.34 -19.49 -11.98
CA VAL A 189 -6.21 -19.12 -11.10
C VAL A 189 -5.14 -20.20 -11.07
N MET A 190 -5.57 -21.46 -11.07
CA MET A 190 -4.64 -22.60 -11.01
C MET A 190 -3.75 -22.71 -12.25
N GLU A 191 -4.26 -22.38 -13.43
CA GLU A 191 -3.48 -22.34 -14.66
C GLU A 191 -2.45 -21.21 -14.64
N GLN A 192 -2.85 -20.04 -14.14
CA GLN A 192 -1.94 -18.90 -13.99
C GLN A 192 -0.81 -19.23 -13.00
N LEU A 193 -1.14 -19.82 -11.85
CA LEU A 193 -0.15 -20.24 -10.85
C LEU A 193 0.80 -21.33 -11.41
N ARG A 194 0.26 -22.31 -12.13
CA ARG A 194 1.04 -23.38 -12.72
C ARG A 194 2.04 -22.86 -13.76
N ALA A 195 1.62 -21.89 -14.59
CA ALA A 195 2.49 -21.26 -15.57
C ALA A 195 3.68 -20.54 -14.91
N VAL A 196 3.41 -19.81 -13.80
CA VAL A 196 4.46 -19.13 -13.02
C VAL A 196 5.39 -20.14 -12.35
N TRP A 197 4.82 -21.20 -11.75
CA TRP A 197 5.61 -22.21 -11.03
C TRP A 197 6.57 -22.97 -11.92
N SER A 198 6.20 -23.19 -13.17
CA SER A 198 6.97 -23.98 -14.15
C SER A 198 8.11 -23.21 -14.82
N ASP A 199 8.16 -21.88 -14.70
CA ASP A 199 9.19 -21.07 -15.37
C ASP A 199 10.30 -20.63 -14.39
N ALA A 200 11.47 -21.23 -14.52
CA ALA A 200 12.65 -20.92 -13.70
C ALA A 200 13.06 -19.44 -13.78
N ARG A 201 12.82 -18.75 -14.91
CA ARG A 201 13.15 -17.34 -15.09
C ARG A 201 12.32 -16.46 -14.14
N LEU A 202 11.05 -16.84 -13.91
CA LEU A 202 10.17 -16.11 -12.98
C LEU A 202 10.64 -16.27 -11.54
N TRP A 203 11.20 -17.41 -11.16
CA TRP A 203 11.80 -17.59 -9.84
C TRP A 203 13.03 -16.69 -9.63
N PHE A 204 13.89 -16.58 -10.64
CA PHE A 204 15.03 -15.67 -10.59
C PHE A 204 14.58 -14.20 -10.46
N LEU A 205 13.63 -13.78 -11.29
CA LEU A 205 13.09 -12.42 -11.23
C LEU A 205 12.39 -12.14 -9.88
N SER A 206 11.69 -13.13 -9.34
CA SER A 206 11.06 -13.04 -8.03
C SER A 206 12.08 -12.88 -6.91
N LEU A 207 13.22 -13.58 -6.99
CA LEU A 207 14.31 -13.42 -6.02
C LEU A 207 14.91 -12.01 -6.07
N PHE A 208 15.19 -11.46 -7.25
CA PHE A 208 15.66 -10.09 -7.39
C PHE A 208 14.64 -9.09 -6.84
N TYR A 209 13.36 -9.28 -7.16
CA TYR A 209 12.30 -8.42 -6.63
C TYR A 209 12.18 -8.54 -5.11
N PHE A 210 12.28 -9.75 -4.56
CA PHE A 210 12.29 -9.99 -3.12
C PHE A 210 13.42 -9.21 -2.41
N VAL A 211 14.64 -9.26 -2.96
CA VAL A 211 15.79 -8.57 -2.37
C VAL A 211 15.61 -7.05 -2.49
N THR A 212 15.32 -6.53 -3.67
CA THR A 212 15.27 -5.08 -3.91
C THR A 212 14.05 -4.44 -3.27
N PHE A 213 12.86 -4.93 -3.56
CA PHE A 213 11.62 -4.39 -3.03
C PHE A 213 11.44 -4.74 -1.55
N GLY A 214 11.82 -5.95 -1.14
CA GLY A 214 11.77 -6.37 0.25
C GLY A 214 12.66 -5.52 1.14
N ALA A 215 13.90 -5.23 0.71
CA ALA A 215 14.79 -4.33 1.43
C ALA A 215 14.21 -2.90 1.52
N PHE A 216 13.69 -2.38 0.42
CA PHE A 216 13.03 -1.08 0.39
C PHE A 216 11.86 -1.00 1.39
N VAL A 217 10.96 -1.98 1.38
CA VAL A 217 9.82 -2.03 2.31
C VAL A 217 10.29 -2.17 3.75
N ALA A 218 11.27 -3.05 4.02
CA ALA A 218 11.82 -3.24 5.36
C ALA A 218 12.40 -1.93 5.91
N LEU A 219 13.20 -1.22 5.13
CA LEU A 219 13.75 0.08 5.53
C LEU A 219 12.62 1.10 5.78
N THR A 220 11.69 1.25 4.85
CA THR A 220 10.57 2.20 5.01
C THR A 220 9.76 1.95 6.28
N VAL A 221 9.56 0.67 6.63
CA VAL A 221 8.73 0.29 7.78
C VAL A 221 9.47 0.38 9.11
N TYR A 222 10.76 0.01 9.15
CA TYR A 222 11.52 -0.07 10.41
C TYR A 222 12.35 1.18 10.69
N LEU A 223 12.83 1.88 9.67
CA LEU A 223 13.78 2.98 9.84
C LEU A 223 13.24 4.14 10.67
N PRO A 224 11.97 4.60 10.54
CA PRO A 224 11.45 5.68 11.37
C PRO A 224 11.56 5.36 12.87
N ASN A 225 11.13 4.16 13.26
CA ASN A 225 11.22 3.74 14.67
C ASN A 225 12.67 3.51 15.14
N PHE A 226 13.53 2.99 14.27
CA PHE A 226 14.95 2.80 14.57
C PHE A 226 15.66 4.13 14.81
N LEU A 227 15.45 5.12 13.94
CA LEU A 227 16.06 6.44 14.06
C LEU A 227 15.60 7.17 15.32
N THR A 228 14.33 7.07 15.67
CA THR A 228 13.81 7.70 16.89
C THR A 228 14.27 6.99 18.16
N SER A 229 14.29 5.66 18.18
CA SER A 229 14.58 4.90 19.40
C SER A 229 16.07 4.74 19.67
N HIS A 230 16.92 4.64 18.63
CA HIS A 230 18.35 4.37 18.77
C HIS A 230 19.20 5.64 18.67
N TYR A 231 18.83 6.57 17.79
CA TYR A 231 19.56 7.83 17.59
C TYR A 231 18.91 9.04 18.28
N GLY A 232 17.75 8.86 18.92
CA GLY A 232 17.03 9.95 19.60
C GLY A 232 16.51 11.03 18.65
N MET A 233 16.37 10.73 17.34
CA MET A 233 15.83 11.69 16.38
C MET A 233 14.37 11.97 16.71
N ASP A 234 13.93 13.21 16.51
CA ASP A 234 12.51 13.53 16.54
C ASP A 234 11.76 12.84 15.38
N GLY A 235 10.46 12.60 15.57
CA GLY A 235 9.69 11.82 14.61
C GLY A 235 9.57 12.46 13.23
N VAL A 236 9.61 13.78 13.13
CA VAL A 236 9.56 14.50 11.84
C VAL A 236 10.87 14.31 11.09
N SER A 237 12.01 14.56 11.75
CA SER A 237 13.35 14.37 11.17
C SER A 237 13.59 12.91 10.75
N ALA A 238 13.16 11.95 11.56
CA ALA A 238 13.22 10.53 11.22
C ALA A 238 12.35 10.19 10.00
N GLY A 239 11.17 10.78 9.90
CA GLY A 239 10.28 10.65 8.75
C GLY A 239 10.88 11.22 7.47
N VAL A 240 11.44 12.42 7.53
CA VAL A 240 12.16 13.04 6.39
C VAL A 240 13.34 12.16 5.95
N ALA A 241 14.19 11.71 6.88
CA ALA A 241 15.32 10.85 6.57
C ALA A 241 14.91 9.50 5.94
N THR A 242 13.72 9.01 6.28
CA THR A 242 13.19 7.75 5.70
C THR A 242 12.55 7.97 4.32
N SER A 243 12.09 9.19 4.02
CA SER A 243 11.39 9.51 2.76
C SER A 243 12.32 9.72 1.57
N VAL A 244 13.61 9.90 1.81
CA VAL A 244 14.67 10.09 0.79
C VAL A 244 15.27 8.75 0.40
#